data_b5ae60558d2bc1d7a1326b9eb0488d44
#
_entry.id   b5ae60558d2bc1d7a1326b9eb0488d44
#
_cell.length_a   1.000
_cell.length_b   1.000
_cell.length_c   1.000
_cell.angle_alpha   90.00
_cell.angle_beta   90.00
_cell.angle_gamma   90.00
#
_symmetry.space_group_name_H-M   'P 1'
#
loop_
_entity.id
_entity.type
_entity.pdbx_description
1 polymer ?
#
loop_
_entity_poly.entity_id
_entity_poly.type
_entity_poly.pdbx_seq_one_letter_code
_entity_poly.pdbx_strand_id
1 'polypeptide(L)'
;MINEFNNSESPVNYEDWINLSRVIIPCIKGIPIIKDWSGPDFKITKEEWRKKYANCEIALRLDQDVDFDIDNELTKRFIGTYVKNSGSIFGRNSNPSSHYIWKGKLNFKQFILPSELKDHCKNLPHGTTLCEIRTDTKHYTIVPESKHSKANENVRWETYKGFNEYPGDLNADLRKVALSTALCILYAPQGQRDSYCTAIAGVLINHTNWDEEEINDFVYNIAKGANDDEADDRSQKGTSGKKANRNLGLPKLADIIGCSKKAVAELFSWVGVEYAAGRDIAQESVGDIIEYGQDRYLVKINAFVDGVLKEKEIIVDGPTLMNQKAFYDAVIIQAQVWIPKMKAADFEIIMRKKYENRTQSKNYVEEANEDLVFVKYFTQYIKKEQAFTDKVNLLEYRRPHFDLTKKSLEFNLDSFEDFLVDKKVKIKRVDLVMKLQKILNAEKNRGKINGKSCVSWRIKNYQLDKEDLVIDGEATEVEVKEITDGS
;
A
#
# COMPACT_ATOMS: atom_id res chain seq x y z
N MET A 1 25.14 32.19 25.82
CA MET A 1 24.57 33.55 25.73
C MET A 1 23.44 33.47 24.73
N ILE A 2 22.22 33.32 25.22
CA ILE A 2 21.00 33.35 24.41
C ILE A 2 20.71 34.81 24.21
N ASN A 3 20.88 35.30 22.99
CA ASN A 3 20.45 36.66 22.65
C ASN A 3 18.94 36.73 22.82
N GLU A 4 18.48 37.44 23.83
CA GLU A 4 17.14 37.98 23.94
C GLU A 4 16.87 38.78 22.66
N PHE A 5 16.13 38.19 21.71
CA PHE A 5 15.60 38.98 20.59
C PHE A 5 14.51 39.87 21.17
N ASN A 6 14.86 41.12 21.30
CA ASN A 6 13.98 42.23 21.59
C ASN A 6 12.66 42.10 20.83
N ASN A 7 11.57 42.47 21.47
CA ASN A 7 10.28 42.79 20.88
C ASN A 7 10.49 43.78 19.74
N SER A 8 10.80 43.29 18.53
CA SER A 8 10.83 44.12 17.33
C SER A 8 9.39 44.55 17.07
N GLU A 9 9.15 45.84 17.05
CA GLU A 9 7.86 46.38 16.64
C GLU A 9 7.49 45.81 15.27
N SER A 10 6.21 45.50 15.07
CA SER A 10 5.74 45.01 13.79
C SER A 10 5.98 46.04 12.68
N PRO A 11 6.42 45.63 11.48
CA PRO A 11 6.61 46.57 10.38
C PRO A 11 5.26 47.18 9.98
N VAL A 12 5.21 48.49 9.96
CA VAL A 12 3.98 49.26 9.69
C VAL A 12 4.09 50.12 8.41
N ASN A 13 5.27 50.17 7.80
CA ASN A 13 5.50 50.91 6.56
C ASN A 13 6.64 50.31 5.72
N TYR A 14 6.83 50.81 4.51
CA TYR A 14 7.85 50.29 3.58
C TYR A 14 9.29 50.40 4.13
N GLU A 15 9.57 51.38 4.98
CA GLU A 15 10.92 51.57 5.54
C GLU A 15 11.27 50.47 6.53
N ASP A 16 10.29 50.01 7.31
CA ASP A 16 10.47 48.92 8.26
C ASP A 16 10.78 47.61 7.54
N TRP A 17 10.08 47.34 6.44
CA TRP A 17 10.33 46.17 5.59
C TRP A 17 11.75 46.19 4.98
N ILE A 18 12.21 47.34 4.50
CA ILE A 18 13.57 47.50 3.97
C ILE A 18 14.60 47.31 5.10
N ASN A 19 14.33 47.85 6.30
CA ASN A 19 15.20 47.70 7.47
C ASN A 19 15.35 46.22 7.89
N LEU A 20 14.32 45.40 7.69
CA LEU A 20 14.35 43.96 7.91
C LEU A 20 15.09 43.23 6.78
N SER A 21 15.74 43.95 5.85
CA SER A 21 16.41 43.35 4.68
C SER A 21 15.48 42.51 3.80
N ARG A 22 14.21 42.90 3.72
CA ARG A 22 13.24 42.28 2.87
C ARG A 22 13.11 43.02 1.53
N VAL A 23 12.81 42.25 0.48
CA VAL A 23 12.55 42.82 -0.85
C VAL A 23 11.06 43.12 -0.97
N ILE A 24 10.73 44.39 -1.09
CA ILE A 24 9.37 44.86 -1.27
C ILE A 24 9.09 45.22 -2.72
N ILE A 25 7.83 45.01 -3.13
CA ILE A 25 7.34 45.26 -4.49
C ILE A 25 6.14 46.18 -4.42
N PRO A 26 6.16 47.31 -5.17
CA PRO A 26 4.98 48.16 -5.25
C PRO A 26 3.89 47.54 -6.13
N CYS A 27 2.69 47.45 -5.57
CA CYS A 27 1.55 46.91 -6.24
C CYS A 27 0.39 47.89 -6.36
N ILE A 28 -0.43 47.74 -7.39
CA ILE A 28 -1.73 48.37 -7.53
C ILE A 28 -2.77 47.28 -7.83
N LYS A 29 -3.83 47.28 -7.06
CA LYS A 29 -4.87 46.23 -7.15
C LYS A 29 -4.29 44.80 -7.02
N GLY A 30 -3.32 44.64 -6.15
CA GLY A 30 -2.64 43.37 -5.91
C GLY A 30 -1.71 42.92 -7.03
N ILE A 31 -1.41 43.78 -8.02
CA ILE A 31 -0.56 43.45 -9.17
C ILE A 31 0.72 44.28 -9.11
N PRO A 32 1.92 43.67 -9.21
CA PRO A 32 3.18 44.39 -9.31
C PRO A 32 3.18 45.36 -10.50
N ILE A 33 3.60 46.62 -10.25
CA ILE A 33 3.66 47.63 -11.29
C ILE A 33 5.03 47.75 -11.97
N ILE A 34 6.02 47.04 -11.44
CA ILE A 34 7.38 46.99 -12.00
C ILE A 34 7.53 45.67 -12.73
N LYS A 35 7.97 45.70 -13.97
CA LYS A 35 8.42 44.50 -14.68
C LYS A 35 9.68 43.97 -14.01
N ASP A 36 10.00 42.74 -14.19
CA ASP A 36 11.23 42.10 -13.70
C ASP A 36 11.43 42.13 -12.17
N TRP A 37 10.36 42.37 -11.39
CA TRP A 37 10.37 42.35 -9.93
C TRP A 37 10.86 41.01 -9.34
N SER A 38 10.76 39.91 -10.10
CA SER A 38 11.21 38.56 -9.70
C SER A 38 12.72 38.36 -9.96
N GLY A 39 13.40 39.30 -10.61
CA GLY A 39 14.82 39.18 -10.90
C GLY A 39 15.68 39.18 -9.63
N PRO A 40 16.85 38.51 -9.66
CA PRO A 40 17.70 38.34 -8.47
C PRO A 40 18.22 39.65 -7.93
N ASP A 41 18.46 40.61 -8.79
CA ASP A 41 19.05 41.91 -8.43
C ASP A 41 18.00 43.00 -8.13
N PHE A 42 16.72 42.66 -8.20
CA PHE A 42 15.65 43.61 -7.96
C PHE A 42 15.66 44.11 -6.51
N LYS A 43 15.78 45.40 -6.35
CA LYS A 43 15.71 46.12 -5.07
C LYS A 43 15.17 47.51 -5.31
N ILE A 44 14.43 48.03 -4.36
CA ILE A 44 13.93 49.43 -4.35
C ILE A 44 14.52 50.10 -3.14
N THR A 45 15.10 51.28 -3.34
CA THR A 45 15.60 52.08 -2.24
C THR A 45 14.46 52.82 -1.53
N LYS A 46 14.68 53.26 -0.27
CA LYS A 46 13.72 54.07 0.47
C LYS A 46 13.38 55.38 -0.25
N GLU A 47 14.39 56.02 -0.86
CA GLU A 47 14.20 57.25 -1.63
C GLU A 47 13.35 57.02 -2.88
N GLU A 48 13.65 55.97 -3.61
CA GLU A 48 12.86 55.62 -4.78
C GLU A 48 11.41 55.27 -4.44
N TRP A 49 11.19 54.50 -3.37
CA TRP A 49 9.85 54.20 -2.89
C TRP A 49 9.07 55.47 -2.54
N ARG A 50 9.68 56.32 -1.70
CA ARG A 50 9.07 57.58 -1.27
C ARG A 50 8.71 58.49 -2.44
N LYS A 51 9.56 58.53 -3.46
CA LYS A 51 9.36 59.39 -4.63
C LYS A 51 8.33 58.89 -5.62
N LYS A 52 8.31 57.56 -5.86
CA LYS A 52 7.54 56.96 -6.98
C LYS A 52 6.37 56.12 -6.52
N TYR A 53 6.43 55.49 -5.35
CA TYR A 53 5.55 54.41 -4.95
C TYR A 53 4.85 54.63 -3.60
N ALA A 54 4.87 55.82 -3.05
CA ALA A 54 4.33 56.17 -1.73
C ALA A 54 2.85 55.77 -1.52
N ASN A 55 2.08 55.73 -2.60
CA ASN A 55 0.66 55.37 -2.58
C ASN A 55 0.39 53.92 -3.07
N CYS A 56 1.43 53.12 -3.26
CA CYS A 56 1.28 51.74 -3.69
C CYS A 56 1.05 50.80 -2.50
N GLU A 57 0.38 49.68 -2.78
CA GLU A 57 0.35 48.55 -1.86
C GLU A 57 1.75 47.97 -1.72
N ILE A 58 2.11 47.55 -0.52
CA ILE A 58 3.38 46.88 -0.24
C ILE A 58 3.18 45.40 -0.38
N ALA A 59 3.88 44.77 -1.32
CA ALA A 59 3.99 43.33 -1.38
C ALA A 59 5.39 42.89 -0.95
N LEU A 60 5.46 41.82 -0.23
CA LEU A 60 6.69 41.14 0.17
C LEU A 60 7.04 40.06 -0.82
N ARG A 61 8.26 40.08 -1.40
CA ARG A 61 8.79 38.98 -2.20
C ARG A 61 9.26 37.85 -1.26
N LEU A 62 8.93 36.60 -1.61
CA LEU A 62 9.10 35.48 -0.71
C LEU A 62 10.39 34.69 -0.92
N ASP A 63 11.47 35.33 -1.35
CA ASP A 63 12.77 34.71 -1.63
C ASP A 63 13.48 34.11 -0.41
N GLN A 64 13.11 34.49 0.79
CA GLN A 64 13.65 33.98 2.04
C GLN A 64 12.57 33.66 3.08
N ASP A 65 11.31 33.77 2.69
CA ASP A 65 10.17 33.56 3.56
C ASP A 65 9.19 32.61 2.91
N VAL A 66 8.39 31.95 3.75
CA VAL A 66 7.30 31.04 3.36
C VAL A 66 6.00 31.65 3.85
N ASP A 67 5.08 31.94 2.93
CA ASP A 67 3.72 32.34 3.23
C ASP A 67 2.77 31.18 2.96
N PHE A 68 2.02 30.77 3.98
CA PHE A 68 0.92 29.83 3.83
C PHE A 68 -0.37 30.60 3.70
N ASP A 69 -0.85 30.73 2.46
CA ASP A 69 -2.07 31.43 2.10
C ASP A 69 -3.28 30.50 2.19
N ILE A 70 -4.26 30.90 2.97
CA ILE A 70 -5.43 30.10 3.29
C ILE A 70 -6.67 30.67 2.62
N ASP A 71 -7.18 29.90 1.67
CA ASP A 71 -8.42 30.21 0.96
C ASP A 71 -9.68 29.58 1.57
N ASN A 72 -9.52 28.63 2.51
CA ASN A 72 -10.63 27.90 3.10
C ASN A 72 -10.64 27.98 4.61
N GLU A 73 -11.78 28.33 5.20
CA GLU A 73 -11.93 28.47 6.66
C GLU A 73 -11.66 27.15 7.43
N LEU A 74 -11.98 25.99 6.84
CA LEU A 74 -11.67 24.71 7.47
C LEU A 74 -10.15 24.50 7.63
N THR A 75 -9.34 25.06 6.74
CA THR A 75 -7.88 24.97 6.82
C THR A 75 -7.35 25.61 8.11
N LYS A 76 -7.97 26.71 8.55
CA LYS A 76 -7.58 27.42 9.79
C LYS A 76 -7.73 26.54 11.04
N ARG A 77 -8.71 25.63 11.03
CA ARG A 77 -8.94 24.70 12.15
C ARG A 77 -7.77 23.73 12.35
N PHE A 78 -7.11 23.33 11.26
CA PHE A 78 -6.03 22.36 11.31
C PHE A 78 -4.65 22.96 11.56
N ILE A 79 -4.45 24.27 11.31
CA ILE A 79 -3.16 24.92 11.60
C ILE A 79 -2.77 24.77 13.06
N GLY A 80 -3.67 25.11 13.99
CA GLY A 80 -3.40 24.99 15.42
C GLY A 80 -3.14 23.55 15.89
N THR A 81 -3.56 22.55 15.10
CA THR A 81 -3.37 21.14 15.40
C THR A 81 -1.98 20.63 15.01
N TYR A 82 -1.52 20.95 13.79
CA TYR A 82 -0.28 20.39 13.26
C TYR A 82 0.90 21.34 13.34
N VAL A 83 0.67 22.66 13.30
CA VAL A 83 1.73 23.66 13.25
C VAL A 83 2.03 24.17 14.66
N LYS A 84 3.13 23.67 15.24
CA LYS A 84 3.54 23.96 16.63
C LYS A 84 3.84 25.44 16.89
N ASN A 85 4.33 26.14 15.88
CA ASN A 85 4.59 27.58 15.94
C ASN A 85 3.97 28.25 14.73
N SER A 86 2.90 28.97 14.94
CA SER A 86 2.12 29.60 13.88
C SER A 86 2.84 30.70 13.09
N GLY A 87 4.07 31.08 13.47
CA GLY A 87 4.74 32.20 12.82
C GLY A 87 4.06 33.54 13.09
N SER A 88 4.25 34.49 12.21
CA SER A 88 3.50 35.76 12.20
C SER A 88 2.23 35.57 11.36
N ILE A 89 1.13 36.16 11.84
CA ILE A 89 -0.22 35.93 11.26
C ILE A 89 -0.78 37.29 10.86
N PHE A 90 -1.33 37.35 9.66
CA PHE A 90 -2.03 38.54 9.17
C PHE A 90 -3.21 38.18 8.28
N GLY A 91 -4.04 39.14 8.03
CA GLY A 91 -5.23 38.98 7.20
C GLY A 91 -5.96 40.32 7.06
N ARG A 92 -7.24 40.25 6.73
CA ARG A 92 -8.14 41.39 6.64
C ARG A 92 -9.46 41.06 7.37
N ASN A 93 -10.27 42.07 7.66
CA ASN A 93 -11.48 41.87 8.45
C ASN A 93 -12.43 40.84 7.83
N SER A 94 -12.55 40.80 6.49
CA SER A 94 -13.38 39.83 5.78
C SER A 94 -12.76 38.43 5.68
N ASN A 95 -11.44 38.30 5.88
CA ASN A 95 -10.71 37.05 5.90
C ASN A 95 -9.56 37.13 6.90
N PRO A 96 -9.85 37.05 8.21
CA PRO A 96 -8.83 37.08 9.24
C PRO A 96 -7.98 35.80 9.20
N SER A 97 -6.76 35.88 9.70
CA SER A 97 -5.80 34.75 9.75
C SER A 97 -5.67 34.00 8.42
N SER A 98 -5.64 34.73 7.30
CA SER A 98 -5.53 34.15 5.98
C SER A 98 -4.10 33.87 5.57
N HIS A 99 -3.12 34.45 6.25
CA HIS A 99 -1.70 34.29 5.95
C HIS A 99 -0.91 33.98 7.22
N TYR A 100 -0.03 32.98 7.09
CA TYR A 100 0.92 32.57 8.11
C TYR A 100 2.31 32.60 7.51
N ILE A 101 3.24 33.33 8.12
CA ILE A 101 4.54 33.55 7.51
C ILE A 101 5.70 33.16 8.45
N TRP A 102 6.69 32.49 7.88
CA TRP A 102 7.93 32.04 8.53
C TRP A 102 9.12 32.39 7.66
N LYS A 103 10.29 32.50 8.29
CA LYS A 103 11.56 32.50 7.56
C LYS A 103 11.86 31.05 7.11
N GLY A 104 12.21 30.89 5.84
CA GLY A 104 12.57 29.60 5.30
C GLY A 104 12.46 29.52 3.78
N LYS A 105 12.74 28.33 3.25
CA LYS A 105 12.60 28.03 1.83
C LYS A 105 11.92 26.68 1.68
N LEU A 106 10.83 26.64 0.98
CA LEU A 106 10.13 25.44 0.58
C LEU A 106 9.95 25.42 -0.95
N ASN A 107 9.30 24.40 -1.46
CA ASN A 107 8.83 24.41 -2.84
C ASN A 107 7.40 24.98 -2.88
N PHE A 108 7.13 25.85 -3.84
CA PHE A 108 5.76 26.30 -4.11
C PHE A 108 4.83 25.10 -4.31
N LYS A 109 3.69 25.14 -3.66
CA LYS A 109 2.67 24.09 -3.79
C LYS A 109 1.29 24.69 -3.58
N GLN A 110 0.43 24.46 -4.55
CA GLN A 110 -1.00 24.75 -4.46
C GLN A 110 -1.76 23.46 -4.13
N PHE A 111 -2.62 23.53 -3.13
CA PHE A 111 -3.49 22.40 -2.73
C PHE A 111 -4.90 22.64 -3.23
N ILE A 112 -5.22 21.94 -4.33
CA ILE A 112 -6.49 22.06 -5.02
C ILE A 112 -7.15 20.68 -4.99
N LEU A 113 -8.43 20.64 -4.64
CA LEU A 113 -9.20 19.41 -4.76
C LEU A 113 -9.29 18.95 -6.22
N PRO A 114 -9.08 17.65 -6.48
CA PRO A 114 -9.24 17.06 -7.81
C PRO A 114 -10.57 17.45 -8.46
N SER A 115 -10.57 17.63 -9.77
CA SER A 115 -11.75 18.10 -10.52
C SER A 115 -13.00 17.23 -10.33
N GLU A 116 -12.82 15.94 -10.10
CA GLU A 116 -13.91 14.99 -9.80
C GLU A 116 -14.60 15.29 -8.47
N LEU A 117 -13.92 15.98 -7.56
CA LEU A 117 -14.39 16.30 -6.21
C LEU A 117 -14.94 17.73 -6.08
N LYS A 118 -14.96 18.49 -7.18
CA LYS A 118 -15.41 19.89 -7.18
C LYS A 118 -16.85 20.08 -6.66
N ASP A 119 -17.69 19.08 -6.83
CA ASP A 119 -19.08 19.16 -6.39
C ASP A 119 -19.24 19.20 -4.87
N HIS A 120 -18.27 18.66 -4.13
CA HIS A 120 -18.19 18.79 -2.68
C HIS A 120 -17.85 20.20 -2.21
N CYS A 121 -17.33 21.04 -3.12
CA CYS A 121 -16.93 22.43 -2.84
C CYS A 121 -17.92 23.49 -3.34
N LYS A 122 -19.08 23.12 -3.87
CA LYS A 122 -20.05 24.07 -4.45
C LYS A 122 -20.45 25.22 -3.53
N ASN A 123 -20.42 24.96 -2.22
CA ASN A 123 -20.80 25.93 -1.20
C ASN A 123 -19.59 26.59 -0.52
N LEU A 124 -18.36 26.32 -0.99
CA LEU A 124 -17.14 26.93 -0.43
C LEU A 124 -16.83 28.26 -1.13
N PRO A 125 -16.45 29.30 -0.38
CA PRO A 125 -16.27 30.66 -0.92
C PRO A 125 -15.18 30.77 -2.00
N HIS A 126 -14.16 29.95 -1.92
CA HIS A 126 -12.96 29.99 -2.78
C HIS A 126 -12.86 28.79 -3.73
N GLY A 127 -13.99 28.06 -3.96
CA GLY A 127 -14.01 26.93 -4.88
C GLY A 127 -13.18 25.74 -4.42
N THR A 128 -12.35 25.21 -5.31
CA THR A 128 -11.57 23.99 -5.05
C THR A 128 -10.20 24.23 -4.45
N THR A 129 -9.70 25.47 -4.43
CA THR A 129 -8.42 25.82 -3.79
C THR A 129 -8.60 25.89 -2.28
N LEU A 130 -7.76 25.13 -1.55
CA LEU A 130 -7.82 25.06 -0.09
C LEU A 130 -6.80 26.02 0.54
N CYS A 131 -5.58 25.96 0.08
CA CYS A 131 -4.46 26.75 0.55
C CYS A 131 -3.26 26.65 -0.40
N GLU A 132 -2.27 27.53 -0.21
CA GLU A 132 -1.04 27.57 -0.99
C GLU A 132 0.19 27.74 -0.10
N ILE A 133 1.25 26.99 -0.38
CA ILE A 133 2.60 27.31 0.12
C ILE A 133 3.22 28.20 -0.92
N ARG A 134 3.34 29.49 -0.61
CA ARG A 134 4.01 30.49 -1.45
C ARG A 134 5.43 30.71 -0.95
N THR A 135 6.37 30.69 -1.85
CA THR A 135 7.79 30.86 -1.56
C THR A 135 8.52 31.19 -2.85
N ASP A 136 9.80 31.53 -2.79
CA ASP A 136 10.69 31.87 -3.90
C ASP A 136 10.53 33.30 -4.48
N THR A 137 11.40 33.63 -5.42
CA THR A 137 11.45 34.98 -6.04
C THR A 137 10.30 35.27 -7.01
N LYS A 138 9.51 34.24 -7.37
CA LYS A 138 8.38 34.36 -8.30
C LYS A 138 7.05 34.60 -7.59
N HIS A 139 7.05 34.52 -6.25
CA HIS A 139 5.87 34.71 -5.44
C HIS A 139 6.01 35.90 -4.50
N TYR A 140 4.87 36.51 -4.22
CA TYR A 140 4.75 37.64 -3.30
C TYR A 140 3.42 37.57 -2.56
N THR A 141 3.34 38.26 -1.46
CA THR A 141 2.11 38.45 -0.68
C THR A 141 1.94 39.91 -0.31
N ILE A 142 0.69 40.41 -0.34
CA ILE A 142 0.37 41.77 0.12
C ILE A 142 0.42 41.75 1.65
N VAL A 143 1.29 42.61 2.20
CA VAL A 143 1.57 42.58 3.64
C VAL A 143 0.92 43.78 4.39
N PRO A 144 0.78 43.70 5.73
CA PRO A 144 0.42 44.85 6.55
C PRO A 144 1.44 46.00 6.41
N GLU A 145 1.09 47.20 6.42
CA GLU A 145 -0.20 47.90 6.51
C GLU A 145 -0.71 48.36 5.13
N SER A 146 -0.81 47.47 4.22
CA SER A 146 -1.32 47.77 2.87
C SER A 146 -2.83 47.67 2.83
N LYS A 147 -3.43 48.40 1.88
CA LYS A 147 -4.84 48.27 1.59
C LYS A 147 -5.05 47.23 0.49
N HIS A 148 -5.78 46.14 0.81
CA HIS A 148 -6.14 45.15 -0.18
C HIS A 148 -7.20 45.69 -1.13
N SER A 149 -6.85 46.01 -2.35
CA SER A 149 -7.67 46.78 -3.28
C SER A 149 -8.98 46.09 -3.68
N LYS A 150 -8.96 44.76 -3.87
CA LYS A 150 -10.17 44.00 -4.27
C LYS A 150 -11.24 44.03 -3.18
N ALA A 151 -10.83 43.86 -1.92
CA ALA A 151 -11.75 43.88 -0.78
C ALA A 151 -11.97 45.29 -0.22
N ASN A 152 -11.15 46.26 -0.62
CA ASN A 152 -11.14 47.63 -0.08
C ASN A 152 -10.92 47.68 1.44
N GLU A 153 -10.12 46.75 1.97
CA GLU A 153 -9.83 46.59 3.39
C GLU A 153 -8.33 46.69 3.67
N ASN A 154 -7.98 47.10 4.87
CA ASN A 154 -6.58 47.07 5.28
C ASN A 154 -6.15 45.63 5.63
N VAL A 155 -4.96 45.25 5.19
CA VAL A 155 -4.25 44.06 5.66
C VAL A 155 -3.60 44.42 6.97
N ARG A 156 -3.79 43.60 8.01
CA ARG A 156 -3.33 43.89 9.38
C ARG A 156 -2.67 42.68 10.00
N TRP A 157 -1.69 42.94 10.84
CA TRP A 157 -1.17 41.93 11.75
C TRP A 157 -2.24 41.54 12.78
N GLU A 158 -2.44 40.24 12.93
CA GLU A 158 -3.18 39.69 14.07
C GLU A 158 -2.22 39.26 15.16
N THR A 159 -1.08 38.69 14.73
CA THR A 159 0.01 38.34 15.63
C THR A 159 1.33 38.56 14.88
N TYR A 160 2.21 39.32 15.45
CA TYR A 160 3.57 39.49 14.92
C TYR A 160 4.57 38.86 15.87
N LYS A 161 5.31 37.83 15.36
CA LYS A 161 6.37 37.12 16.10
C LYS A 161 7.73 37.24 15.44
N GLY A 162 7.87 38.18 14.51
CA GLY A 162 9.05 38.26 13.65
C GLY A 162 9.06 37.19 12.57
N PHE A 163 10.14 37.14 11.81
CA PHE A 163 10.37 36.12 10.77
C PHE A 163 11.32 35.06 11.33
N ASN A 164 10.77 34.12 12.08
CA ASN A 164 11.52 33.08 12.71
C ASN A 164 11.47 31.81 11.86
N GLU A 165 12.52 30.98 11.97
CA GLU A 165 12.53 29.64 11.39
C GLU A 165 11.55 28.73 12.14
N TYR A 166 10.92 27.81 11.42
CA TYR A 166 10.05 26.84 12.02
C TYR A 166 10.87 25.74 12.72
N PRO A 167 10.54 25.34 13.96
CA PRO A 167 11.32 24.39 14.74
C PRO A 167 11.11 22.93 14.36
N GLY A 168 10.62 22.62 13.17
CA GLY A 168 10.32 21.27 12.71
C GLY A 168 10.31 21.15 11.19
N ASP A 169 9.64 20.16 10.67
CA ASP A 169 9.40 20.05 9.22
C ASP A 169 8.11 20.79 8.84
N LEU A 170 8.26 22.09 8.58
CA LEU A 170 7.15 22.95 8.16
C LEU A 170 6.43 22.40 6.93
N ASN A 171 7.17 21.84 5.96
CA ASN A 171 6.57 21.30 4.74
C ASN A 171 5.66 20.10 5.03
N ALA A 172 6.10 19.18 5.88
CA ALA A 172 5.29 18.02 6.30
C ALA A 172 4.02 18.48 7.05
N ASP A 173 4.17 19.41 8.00
CA ASP A 173 3.05 19.88 8.80
C ASP A 173 2.00 20.63 7.96
N LEU A 174 2.41 21.52 7.04
CA LEU A 174 1.50 22.23 6.13
C LEU A 174 0.77 21.26 5.18
N ARG A 175 1.43 20.21 4.74
CA ARG A 175 0.80 19.17 3.90
C ARG A 175 -0.24 18.34 4.68
N LYS A 176 0.01 18.06 5.97
CA LYS A 176 -0.98 17.45 6.85
C LYS A 176 -2.21 18.36 7.02
N VAL A 177 -1.99 19.66 7.22
CA VAL A 177 -3.08 20.64 7.28
C VAL A 177 -3.94 20.59 6.01
N ALA A 178 -3.32 20.63 4.83
CA ALA A 178 -4.02 20.61 3.55
C ALA A 178 -4.83 19.30 3.35
N LEU A 179 -4.20 18.14 3.60
CA LEU A 179 -4.87 16.84 3.48
C LEU A 179 -6.02 16.70 4.48
N SER A 180 -5.83 17.11 5.73
CA SER A 180 -6.91 17.09 6.74
C SER A 180 -8.09 17.96 6.34
N THR A 181 -7.82 19.13 5.76
CA THR A 181 -8.87 20.01 5.21
C THR A 181 -9.66 19.29 4.12
N ALA A 182 -8.97 18.68 3.15
CA ALA A 182 -9.62 17.95 2.06
C ALA A 182 -10.47 16.80 2.58
N LEU A 183 -9.93 15.97 3.46
CA LEU A 183 -10.64 14.81 4.02
C LEU A 183 -11.79 15.23 4.94
N CYS A 184 -11.70 16.37 5.60
CA CYS A 184 -12.81 16.94 6.39
C CYS A 184 -13.97 17.42 5.49
N ILE A 185 -13.67 18.06 4.35
CA ILE A 185 -14.67 18.45 3.34
C ILE A 185 -15.38 17.21 2.77
N LEU A 186 -14.64 16.13 2.57
CA LEU A 186 -15.11 14.87 1.97
C LEU A 186 -15.62 13.88 3.02
N TYR A 187 -15.84 14.34 4.26
CA TYR A 187 -16.19 13.44 5.36
C TYR A 187 -17.47 12.66 5.08
N ALA A 188 -17.44 11.37 5.38
CA ALA A 188 -18.55 10.47 5.08
C ALA A 188 -19.81 10.79 5.89
N PRO A 189 -21.03 10.54 5.34
CA PRO A 189 -22.29 10.68 6.06
C PRO A 189 -22.38 9.65 7.20
N GLN A 190 -23.30 9.89 8.12
CA GLN A 190 -23.60 8.96 9.22
C GLN A 190 -23.87 7.54 8.68
N GLY A 191 -23.34 6.54 9.38
CA GLY A 191 -23.38 5.13 8.99
C GLY A 191 -22.19 4.67 8.13
N GLN A 192 -21.44 5.58 7.51
CA GLN A 192 -20.23 5.25 6.77
C GLN A 192 -18.94 5.82 7.39
N ARG A 193 -19.05 6.64 8.44
CA ARG A 193 -17.92 7.33 9.09
C ARG A 193 -16.84 6.39 9.59
N ASP A 194 -17.25 5.27 10.19
CA ASP A 194 -16.31 4.23 10.66
C ASP A 194 -15.48 3.63 9.53
N SER A 195 -16.14 3.23 8.45
CA SER A 195 -15.47 2.70 7.27
C SER A 195 -14.57 3.74 6.60
N TYR A 196 -14.98 5.01 6.60
CA TYR A 196 -14.20 6.12 6.06
C TYR A 196 -12.89 6.31 6.83
N CYS A 197 -12.97 6.43 8.15
CA CYS A 197 -11.80 6.58 9.02
C CYS A 197 -10.88 5.36 8.96
N THR A 198 -11.45 4.15 8.91
CA THR A 198 -10.68 2.91 8.74
C THR A 198 -9.97 2.87 7.38
N ALA A 199 -10.61 3.37 6.31
CA ALA A 199 -10.00 3.43 4.99
C ALA A 199 -8.85 4.45 4.94
N ILE A 200 -9.00 5.64 5.56
CA ILE A 200 -7.92 6.62 5.70
C ILE A 200 -6.73 6.00 6.42
N ALA A 201 -6.97 5.39 7.60
CA ALA A 201 -5.91 4.72 8.35
C ALA A 201 -5.23 3.63 7.52
N GLY A 202 -6.00 2.84 6.76
CA GLY A 202 -5.47 1.81 5.86
C GLY A 202 -4.57 2.37 4.76
N VAL A 203 -4.90 3.53 4.17
CA VAL A 203 -4.00 4.20 3.21
C VAL A 203 -2.70 4.60 3.87
N LEU A 204 -2.76 5.25 5.04
CA LEU A 204 -1.58 5.75 5.74
C LEU A 204 -0.67 4.61 6.22
N ILE A 205 -1.23 3.53 6.78
CA ILE A 205 -0.48 2.34 7.22
C ILE A 205 0.29 1.72 6.06
N ASN A 206 -0.34 1.62 4.89
CA ASN A 206 0.24 0.89 3.76
C ASN A 206 1.22 1.72 2.92
N HIS A 207 1.11 3.05 2.97
CA HIS A 207 1.81 3.91 2.01
C HIS A 207 2.64 5.04 2.65
N THR A 208 2.68 5.15 3.99
CA THR A 208 3.52 6.12 4.70
C THR A 208 4.39 5.41 5.74
N ASN A 209 5.37 6.14 6.26
CA ASN A 209 6.19 5.70 7.39
C ASN A 209 5.65 6.24 8.73
N TRP A 210 4.42 6.76 8.75
CA TRP A 210 3.83 7.27 9.97
C TRP A 210 3.64 6.15 10.98
N ASP A 211 3.91 6.44 12.23
CA ASP A 211 3.66 5.50 13.30
C ASP A 211 2.16 5.39 13.63
N GLU A 212 1.83 4.52 14.56
CA GLU A 212 0.44 4.23 14.93
C GLU A 212 -0.22 5.42 15.63
N GLU A 213 0.52 6.13 16.48
CA GLU A 213 0.04 7.29 17.22
C GLU A 213 -0.25 8.45 16.25
N GLU A 214 0.68 8.71 15.34
CA GLU A 214 0.53 9.74 14.31
C GLU A 214 -0.69 9.50 13.41
N ILE A 215 -0.95 8.24 13.02
CA ILE A 215 -2.13 7.87 12.22
C ILE A 215 -3.42 8.03 13.03
N ASN A 216 -3.41 7.60 14.28
CA ASN A 216 -4.56 7.74 15.17
C ASN A 216 -4.93 9.20 15.40
N ASP A 217 -3.94 10.03 15.70
CA ASP A 217 -4.12 11.48 15.88
C ASP A 217 -4.63 12.15 14.60
N PHE A 218 -4.10 11.76 13.44
CA PHE A 218 -4.53 12.29 12.16
C PHE A 218 -6.01 11.98 11.89
N VAL A 219 -6.42 10.73 12.08
CA VAL A 219 -7.82 10.31 11.89
C VAL A 219 -8.75 10.97 12.89
N TYR A 220 -8.34 11.05 14.17
CA TYR A 220 -9.07 11.77 15.21
C TYR A 220 -9.34 13.22 14.83
N ASN A 221 -8.29 13.94 14.41
CA ASN A 221 -8.39 15.35 14.07
C ASN A 221 -9.32 15.62 12.89
N ILE A 222 -9.34 14.73 11.89
CA ILE A 222 -10.29 14.81 10.77
C ILE A 222 -11.72 14.63 11.27
N ALA A 223 -11.99 13.59 12.08
CA ALA A 223 -13.30 13.31 12.61
C ALA A 223 -13.81 14.47 13.49
N LYS A 224 -12.95 14.98 14.37
CA LYS A 224 -13.24 16.14 15.21
C LYS A 224 -13.49 17.42 14.38
N GLY A 225 -12.67 17.66 13.36
CA GLY A 225 -12.85 18.77 12.43
C GLY A 225 -14.17 18.71 11.68
N ALA A 226 -14.66 17.51 11.38
CA ALA A 226 -15.95 17.25 10.74
C ALA A 226 -17.14 17.23 11.75
N ASN A 227 -16.91 17.53 13.03
CA ASN A 227 -17.88 17.45 14.11
C ASN A 227 -18.51 16.05 14.27
N ASP A 228 -17.70 14.99 14.11
CA ASP A 228 -18.14 13.62 14.42
C ASP A 228 -18.22 13.46 15.95
N ASP A 229 -19.38 13.07 16.45
CA ASP A 229 -19.66 12.85 17.87
C ASP A 229 -18.92 11.61 18.44
N GLU A 230 -18.46 10.71 17.55
CA GLU A 230 -17.67 9.52 17.90
C GLU A 230 -16.18 9.68 17.52
N ALA A 231 -15.64 10.91 17.49
CA ALA A 231 -14.26 11.17 17.10
C ALA A 231 -13.23 10.40 17.93
N ASP A 232 -13.48 10.24 19.24
CA ASP A 232 -12.62 9.49 20.15
C ASP A 232 -12.53 8.00 19.76
N ASP A 233 -13.63 7.39 19.34
CA ASP A 233 -13.65 6.01 18.86
C ASP A 233 -12.91 5.89 17.51
N ARG A 234 -12.91 6.95 16.68
CA ARG A 234 -12.14 6.97 15.43
C ARG A 234 -10.62 7.02 15.67
N SER A 235 -10.17 7.53 16.83
CA SER A 235 -8.74 7.63 17.17
C SER A 235 -8.00 6.29 17.21
N GLN A 236 -8.71 5.16 17.28
CA GLN A 236 -8.11 3.82 17.39
C GLN A 236 -7.99 3.09 16.04
N LYS A 237 -8.25 3.75 14.91
CA LYS A 237 -8.29 3.09 13.60
C LYS A 237 -6.93 2.65 13.08
N GLY A 238 -5.85 3.38 13.41
CA GLY A 238 -4.48 2.97 13.12
C GLY A 238 -4.13 1.66 13.83
N THR A 239 -4.39 1.59 15.13
CA THR A 239 -4.15 0.41 15.97
C THR A 239 -4.97 -0.80 15.53
N SER A 240 -6.28 -0.63 15.34
CA SER A 240 -7.17 -1.72 14.96
C SER A 240 -6.92 -2.19 13.51
N GLY A 241 -6.51 -1.30 12.61
CA GLY A 241 -6.16 -1.62 11.24
C GLY A 241 -4.95 -2.54 11.13
N LYS A 242 -3.89 -2.24 11.88
CA LYS A 242 -2.69 -3.10 11.96
C LYS A 242 -3.00 -4.48 12.55
N LYS A 243 -3.75 -4.54 13.67
CA LYS A 243 -4.10 -5.80 14.36
C LYS A 243 -5.02 -6.69 13.53
N ALA A 244 -5.93 -6.11 12.78
CA ALA A 244 -6.94 -6.86 12.03
C ALA A 244 -6.50 -7.26 10.62
N ASN A 245 -5.28 -6.88 10.19
CA ASN A 245 -4.78 -7.06 8.82
C ASN A 245 -5.81 -6.63 7.75
N ARG A 246 -6.62 -5.62 8.06
CA ARG A 246 -7.71 -5.14 7.20
C ARG A 246 -7.13 -4.11 6.24
N ASN A 247 -6.81 -4.54 5.04
CA ASN A 247 -6.37 -3.70 3.92
C ASN A 247 -7.54 -2.90 3.31
N LEU A 248 -8.27 -2.14 4.13
CA LEU A 248 -9.15 -1.10 3.63
C LEU A 248 -8.26 0.09 3.28
N GLY A 249 -8.18 0.44 2.03
CA GLY A 249 -7.29 1.49 1.53
C GLY A 249 -7.97 2.36 0.49
N LEU A 250 -7.19 2.88 -0.45
CA LEU A 250 -7.64 3.78 -1.51
C LEU A 250 -8.91 3.32 -2.24
N PRO A 251 -9.10 2.03 -2.61
CA PRO A 251 -10.32 1.60 -3.28
C PRO A 251 -11.57 1.82 -2.44
N LYS A 252 -11.51 1.48 -1.16
CA LYS A 252 -12.66 1.62 -0.27
C LYS A 252 -12.97 3.09 0.01
N LEU A 253 -11.92 3.92 0.15
CA LEU A 253 -12.08 5.35 0.36
C LEU A 253 -12.72 6.02 -0.87
N ALA A 254 -12.25 5.67 -2.08
CA ALA A 254 -12.82 6.15 -3.33
C ALA A 254 -14.30 5.78 -3.48
N ASP A 255 -14.67 4.57 -3.12
CA ASP A 255 -16.04 4.06 -3.11
C ASP A 255 -16.95 4.87 -2.16
N ILE A 256 -16.47 5.15 -0.93
CA ILE A 256 -17.22 5.91 0.06
C ILE A 256 -17.42 7.37 -0.38
N ILE A 257 -16.38 7.99 -0.95
CA ILE A 257 -16.44 9.37 -1.45
C ILE A 257 -17.25 9.46 -2.75
N GLY A 258 -17.33 8.37 -3.52
CA GLY A 258 -18.01 8.35 -4.83
C GLY A 258 -17.15 8.93 -5.95
N CYS A 259 -15.83 8.69 -5.96
CA CYS A 259 -14.90 9.19 -6.95
C CYS A 259 -13.93 8.12 -7.44
N SER A 260 -13.05 8.46 -8.39
CA SER A 260 -12.02 7.54 -8.84
C SER A 260 -10.91 7.35 -7.80
N LYS A 261 -10.27 6.18 -7.81
CA LYS A 261 -9.06 5.91 -7.01
C LYS A 261 -7.96 6.92 -7.30
N LYS A 262 -7.87 7.42 -8.54
CA LYS A 262 -6.90 8.42 -8.95
C LYS A 262 -7.10 9.74 -8.20
N ALA A 263 -8.34 10.19 -8.05
CA ALA A 263 -8.65 11.43 -7.32
C ALA A 263 -8.26 11.33 -5.84
N VAL A 264 -8.55 10.20 -5.18
CA VAL A 264 -8.11 9.96 -3.79
C VAL A 264 -6.59 9.91 -3.69
N ALA A 265 -5.95 9.21 -4.61
CA ALA A 265 -4.49 9.09 -4.65
C ALA A 265 -3.80 10.45 -4.83
N GLU A 266 -4.39 11.34 -5.63
CA GLU A 266 -3.90 12.71 -5.82
C GLU A 266 -3.90 13.48 -4.49
N LEU A 267 -4.94 13.34 -3.66
CA LEU A 267 -5.00 13.94 -2.32
C LEU A 267 -3.86 13.40 -1.43
N PHE A 268 -3.73 12.09 -1.34
CA PHE A 268 -2.71 11.48 -0.48
C PHE A 268 -1.28 11.69 -0.98
N SER A 269 -1.10 12.02 -2.27
CA SER A 269 0.20 12.43 -2.79
C SER A 269 0.75 13.69 -2.10
N TRP A 270 -0.10 14.51 -1.52
CA TRP A 270 0.31 15.69 -0.76
C TRP A 270 1.19 15.33 0.44
N VAL A 271 0.96 14.20 1.08
CA VAL A 271 1.76 13.69 2.20
C VAL A 271 2.75 12.59 1.78
N GLY A 272 3.09 12.53 0.50
CA GLY A 272 4.12 11.64 -0.01
C GLY A 272 3.66 10.23 -0.35
N VAL A 273 2.34 9.97 -0.37
CA VAL A 273 1.82 8.69 -0.86
C VAL A 273 1.98 8.65 -2.38
N GLU A 274 2.89 7.83 -2.85
CA GLU A 274 3.05 7.58 -4.28
C GLU A 274 2.05 6.54 -4.75
N TYR A 275 1.10 6.97 -5.58
CA TYR A 275 0.14 6.09 -6.22
C TYR A 275 0.49 5.88 -7.69
N ALA A 276 0.93 4.70 -8.03
CA ALA A 276 0.97 4.26 -9.44
C ALA A 276 -0.32 3.49 -9.73
N ALA A 277 -1.14 3.98 -10.63
CA ALA A 277 -2.49 3.44 -10.94
C ALA A 277 -2.54 1.95 -11.37
N GLY A 278 -1.40 1.27 -11.52
CA GLY A 278 -1.29 -0.18 -11.70
C GLY A 278 -0.59 -0.87 -10.53
N ARG A 279 -0.07 -0.11 -9.56
CA ARG A 279 0.78 -0.63 -8.48
C ARG A 279 -0.04 -1.37 -7.42
N ASP A 280 -1.21 -0.82 -7.04
CA ASP A 280 -2.01 -1.36 -5.96
C ASP A 280 -2.67 -2.68 -6.31
N ILE A 281 -3.33 -2.78 -7.48
CA ILE A 281 -3.98 -4.03 -7.90
C ILE A 281 -2.92 -5.12 -8.06
N ALA A 282 -1.75 -4.79 -8.60
CA ALA A 282 -0.67 -5.73 -8.78
C ALA A 282 0.04 -6.07 -7.46
N GLN A 283 0.15 -5.12 -6.53
CA GLN A 283 0.68 -5.34 -5.18
C GLN A 283 -0.28 -6.19 -4.33
N GLU A 284 -1.59 -5.93 -4.41
CA GLU A 284 -2.63 -6.71 -3.76
C GLU A 284 -2.76 -8.12 -4.35
N SER A 285 -2.41 -8.29 -5.63
CA SER A 285 -2.41 -9.60 -6.30
C SER A 285 -1.30 -10.53 -5.80
N VAL A 286 -0.23 -9.99 -5.25
CA VAL A 286 0.81 -10.79 -4.57
C VAL A 286 0.58 -10.68 -3.06
N GLY A 287 0.13 -11.74 -2.43
CA GLY A 287 -0.08 -11.84 -0.99
C GLY A 287 1.21 -12.07 -0.20
N ASP A 288 1.10 -12.77 0.91
CA ASP A 288 2.23 -13.07 1.78
C ASP A 288 3.22 -14.04 1.14
N ILE A 289 4.50 -13.88 1.48
CA ILE A 289 5.57 -14.82 1.15
C ILE A 289 5.89 -15.62 2.41
N ILE A 290 5.83 -16.92 2.31
CA ILE A 290 6.12 -17.86 3.39
C ILE A 290 7.35 -18.67 2.99
N GLU A 291 8.39 -18.65 3.79
CA GLU A 291 9.58 -19.49 3.57
C GLU A 291 9.22 -20.95 3.85
N TYR A 292 9.32 -21.78 2.81
CA TYR A 292 8.77 -23.11 2.75
C TYR A 292 9.84 -24.20 2.68
N GLY A 293 11.08 -23.85 2.69
CA GLY A 293 12.20 -24.79 2.61
C GLY A 293 13.47 -24.07 2.17
N GLN A 294 14.55 -24.83 2.00
CA GLN A 294 15.79 -24.28 1.53
C GLN A 294 15.61 -23.70 0.13
N ASP A 295 15.64 -22.35 0.03
CA ASP A 295 15.44 -21.57 -1.20
C ASP A 295 14.10 -21.81 -1.90
N ARG A 296 13.02 -22.12 -1.13
CA ARG A 296 11.65 -22.25 -1.64
C ARG A 296 10.68 -21.38 -0.86
N TYR A 297 9.79 -20.76 -1.59
CA TYR A 297 8.84 -19.78 -1.07
C TYR A 297 7.44 -20.10 -1.57
N LEU A 298 6.51 -20.26 -0.63
CA LEU A 298 5.08 -20.27 -0.92
C LEU A 298 4.62 -18.81 -1.02
N VAL A 299 4.04 -18.44 -2.15
CA VAL A 299 3.53 -17.10 -2.38
C VAL A 299 2.02 -17.17 -2.57
N LYS A 300 1.30 -16.43 -1.76
CA LYS A 300 -0.15 -16.28 -1.92
C LYS A 300 -0.44 -15.33 -3.08
N ILE A 301 -1.37 -15.71 -3.94
CA ILE A 301 -1.79 -14.95 -5.11
C ILE A 301 -3.27 -14.64 -5.01
N ASN A 302 -3.61 -13.38 -4.96
CA ASN A 302 -4.99 -12.90 -4.95
C ASN A 302 -5.39 -12.53 -6.37
N ALA A 303 -6.34 -13.25 -6.94
CA ALA A 303 -6.80 -13.02 -8.30
C ALA A 303 -8.33 -13.03 -8.39
N PHE A 304 -8.88 -12.21 -9.28
CA PHE A 304 -10.29 -12.26 -9.61
C PHE A 304 -10.54 -13.38 -10.61
N VAL A 305 -11.36 -14.35 -10.19
CA VAL A 305 -11.82 -15.46 -11.02
C VAL A 305 -13.35 -15.39 -11.03
N ASP A 306 -13.93 -15.19 -12.22
CA ASP A 306 -15.38 -15.02 -12.39
C ASP A 306 -15.99 -13.89 -11.54
N GLY A 307 -15.26 -12.78 -11.39
CA GLY A 307 -15.67 -11.60 -10.61
C GLY A 307 -15.54 -11.77 -9.09
N VAL A 308 -15.05 -12.90 -8.60
CA VAL A 308 -14.82 -13.17 -7.17
C VAL A 308 -13.32 -13.18 -6.88
N LEU A 309 -12.90 -12.48 -5.83
CA LEU A 309 -11.51 -12.53 -5.36
C LEU A 309 -11.24 -13.91 -4.75
N LYS A 310 -10.27 -14.64 -5.32
CA LYS A 310 -9.83 -15.95 -4.85
C LYS A 310 -8.35 -15.89 -4.48
N GLU A 311 -8.01 -16.45 -3.34
CA GLU A 311 -6.62 -16.71 -2.95
C GLU A 311 -6.16 -18.03 -3.57
N LYS A 312 -4.99 -18.01 -4.19
CA LYS A 312 -4.27 -19.15 -4.75
C LYS A 312 -2.87 -19.17 -4.18
N GLU A 313 -2.20 -20.29 -4.33
CA GLU A 313 -0.83 -20.47 -3.84
C GLU A 313 0.08 -20.97 -4.95
N ILE A 314 1.30 -20.45 -4.99
CA ILE A 314 2.37 -20.96 -5.87
C ILE A 314 3.62 -21.23 -5.05
N ILE A 315 4.44 -22.18 -5.49
CA ILE A 315 5.74 -22.45 -4.90
C ILE A 315 6.83 -22.08 -5.90
N VAL A 316 7.72 -21.20 -5.51
CA VAL A 316 8.82 -20.72 -6.35
C VAL A 316 10.16 -20.79 -5.59
N ASP A 317 11.27 -20.84 -6.32
CA ASP A 317 12.59 -20.63 -5.77
C ASP A 317 12.97 -19.15 -5.72
N GLY A 318 14.06 -18.83 -5.04
CA GLY A 318 14.52 -17.44 -4.89
C GLY A 318 14.80 -16.74 -6.22
N PRO A 319 15.51 -17.35 -7.18
CA PRO A 319 15.67 -16.79 -8.52
C PRO A 319 14.36 -16.49 -9.24
N THR A 320 13.39 -17.40 -9.21
CA THR A 320 12.06 -17.20 -9.80
C THR A 320 11.29 -16.08 -9.07
N LEU A 321 11.36 -16.06 -7.75
CA LEU A 321 10.69 -15.05 -6.91
C LEU A 321 11.15 -13.62 -7.29
N MET A 322 12.42 -13.43 -7.56
CA MET A 322 13.02 -12.12 -7.86
C MET A 322 13.05 -11.78 -9.36
N ASN A 323 12.75 -12.73 -10.23
CA ASN A 323 12.67 -12.49 -11.67
C ASN A 323 11.24 -12.28 -12.12
N GLN A 324 10.90 -11.07 -12.52
CA GLN A 324 9.53 -10.70 -12.89
C GLN A 324 8.91 -11.65 -13.92
N LYS A 325 9.61 -11.95 -15.02
CA LYS A 325 9.06 -12.81 -16.06
C LYS A 325 8.82 -14.23 -15.53
N ALA A 326 9.82 -14.81 -14.89
CA ALA A 326 9.72 -16.16 -14.33
C ALA A 326 8.60 -16.27 -13.28
N PHE A 327 8.43 -15.23 -12.44
CA PHE A 327 7.37 -15.16 -11.44
C PHE A 327 5.96 -15.18 -12.09
N TYR A 328 5.73 -14.30 -13.09
CA TYR A 328 4.43 -14.30 -13.79
C TYR A 328 4.16 -15.60 -14.54
N ASP A 329 5.18 -16.20 -15.13
CA ASP A 329 5.05 -17.51 -15.79
C ASP A 329 4.67 -18.59 -14.75
N ALA A 330 5.27 -18.56 -13.56
CA ALA A 330 4.91 -19.47 -12.46
C ALA A 330 3.46 -19.25 -11.98
N VAL A 331 3.01 -18.00 -11.84
CA VAL A 331 1.61 -17.69 -11.47
C VAL A 331 0.63 -18.28 -12.48
N ILE A 332 0.87 -18.07 -13.78
CA ILE A 332 0.01 -18.61 -14.84
C ILE A 332 0.00 -20.15 -14.82
N ILE A 333 1.17 -20.76 -14.67
CA ILE A 333 1.32 -22.21 -14.75
C ILE A 333 0.73 -22.91 -13.52
N GLN A 334 1.04 -22.42 -12.31
CA GLN A 334 0.68 -23.11 -11.07
C GLN A 334 -0.69 -22.72 -10.53
N ALA A 335 -0.98 -21.41 -10.49
CA ALA A 335 -2.25 -20.90 -9.99
C ALA A 335 -3.37 -20.88 -11.04
N GLN A 336 -3.02 -20.94 -12.33
CA GLN A 336 -3.94 -20.86 -13.47
C GLN A 336 -4.77 -19.57 -13.46
N VAL A 337 -4.15 -18.46 -13.05
CA VAL A 337 -4.77 -17.14 -13.00
C VAL A 337 -3.87 -16.09 -13.65
N TRP A 338 -4.49 -15.01 -14.09
CA TRP A 338 -3.80 -13.82 -14.54
C TRP A 338 -3.82 -12.77 -13.44
N ILE A 339 -2.66 -12.16 -13.19
CA ILE A 339 -2.55 -10.99 -12.32
C ILE A 339 -1.99 -9.81 -13.12
N PRO A 340 -2.33 -8.55 -12.77
CA PRO A 340 -1.84 -7.38 -13.48
C PRO A 340 -0.31 -7.30 -13.45
N LYS A 341 0.29 -6.97 -14.57
CA LYS A 341 1.74 -6.79 -14.69
C LYS A 341 2.17 -5.48 -14.03
N MET A 342 3.10 -5.56 -13.10
CA MET A 342 3.80 -4.41 -12.52
C MET A 342 4.83 -3.84 -13.49
N LYS A 343 5.25 -2.59 -13.30
CA LYS A 343 6.51 -2.11 -13.91
C LYS A 343 7.68 -2.82 -13.23
N ALA A 344 8.78 -3.05 -13.95
CA ALA A 344 9.92 -3.81 -13.42
C ALA A 344 10.49 -3.22 -12.11
N ALA A 345 10.63 -1.91 -12.02
CA ALA A 345 11.09 -1.24 -10.80
C ALA A 345 10.13 -1.43 -9.62
N ASP A 346 8.82 -1.38 -9.87
CA ASP A 346 7.80 -1.60 -8.83
C ASP A 346 7.78 -3.05 -8.36
N PHE A 347 7.93 -4.00 -9.29
CA PHE A 347 8.03 -5.43 -8.97
C PHE A 347 9.19 -5.69 -8.02
N GLU A 348 10.38 -5.18 -8.33
CA GLU A 348 11.57 -5.36 -7.50
C GLU A 348 11.36 -4.82 -6.07
N ILE A 349 10.84 -3.60 -5.94
CA ILE A 349 10.58 -2.96 -4.64
C ILE A 349 9.56 -3.77 -3.83
N ILE A 350 8.45 -4.18 -4.45
CA ILE A 350 7.37 -4.91 -3.78
C ILE A 350 7.85 -6.29 -3.35
N MET A 351 8.49 -7.03 -4.24
CA MET A 351 8.97 -8.37 -3.94
C MET A 351 10.05 -8.34 -2.86
N ARG A 352 10.98 -7.38 -2.89
CA ARG A 352 11.98 -7.19 -1.85
C ARG A 352 11.32 -6.91 -0.49
N LYS A 353 10.38 -5.97 -0.41
CA LYS A 353 9.66 -5.65 0.83
C LYS A 353 8.89 -6.86 1.38
N LYS A 354 8.20 -7.61 0.52
CA LYS A 354 7.48 -8.82 0.93
C LYS A 354 8.43 -9.94 1.35
N TYR A 355 9.56 -10.09 0.68
CA TYR A 355 10.60 -11.05 1.05
C TYR A 355 11.23 -10.71 2.41
N GLU A 356 11.52 -9.44 2.68
CA GLU A 356 12.03 -8.99 3.98
C GLU A 356 11.05 -9.27 5.13
N ASN A 357 9.74 -9.15 4.86
CA ASN A 357 8.66 -9.39 5.82
C ASN A 357 8.11 -10.83 5.79
N ARG A 358 8.80 -11.78 5.12
CA ARG A 358 8.35 -13.15 5.01
C ARG A 358 8.27 -13.84 6.37
N THR A 359 7.30 -14.76 6.49
CA THR A 359 7.17 -15.61 7.66
C THR A 359 7.73 -17.00 7.37
N GLN A 360 8.16 -17.71 8.40
CA GLN A 360 8.52 -19.12 8.26
C GLN A 360 7.28 -20.00 8.43
N SER A 361 7.13 -20.99 7.58
CA SER A 361 6.05 -21.99 7.73
C SER A 361 6.25 -22.76 9.02
N LYS A 362 5.20 -22.93 9.82
CA LYS A 362 5.21 -23.83 10.98
C LYS A 362 5.45 -25.29 10.57
N ASN A 363 5.15 -25.63 9.32
CA ASN A 363 5.34 -26.96 8.73
C ASN A 363 6.65 -27.07 7.93
N TYR A 364 7.55 -26.11 8.11
CA TYR A 364 8.84 -25.99 7.40
C TYR A 364 9.63 -27.32 7.36
N VAL A 365 9.61 -28.09 8.44
CA VAL A 365 10.36 -29.34 8.56
C VAL A 365 9.74 -30.49 7.77
N GLU A 366 8.41 -30.52 7.65
CA GLU A 366 7.69 -31.61 6.96
C GLU A 366 7.60 -31.39 5.45
N GLU A 367 7.43 -30.16 5.01
CA GLU A 367 7.18 -29.84 3.61
C GLU A 367 8.47 -29.54 2.81
N ALA A 368 9.57 -29.22 3.50
CA ALA A 368 10.90 -29.06 2.89
C ALA A 368 11.61 -30.38 2.61
N ASN A 369 11.07 -31.49 3.10
CA ASN A 369 11.62 -32.82 2.84
C ASN A 369 11.20 -33.25 1.42
N GLU A 370 12.15 -33.21 0.47
CA GLU A 370 11.94 -33.72 -0.89
C GLU A 370 11.34 -35.13 -0.90
N ASP A 371 11.63 -35.90 0.15
CA ASP A 371 11.17 -37.25 0.32
C ASP A 371 9.66 -37.27 0.67
N LEU A 372 9.16 -36.33 1.48
CA LEU A 372 7.72 -36.21 1.78
C LEU A 372 6.92 -35.70 0.57
N VAL A 373 7.47 -34.76 -0.20
CA VAL A 373 6.88 -34.31 -1.46
C VAL A 373 6.78 -35.48 -2.45
N PHE A 374 7.78 -36.33 -2.51
CA PHE A 374 7.78 -37.52 -3.33
C PHE A 374 6.71 -38.52 -2.88
N VAL A 375 6.59 -38.76 -1.56
CA VAL A 375 5.49 -39.61 -0.99
C VAL A 375 4.12 -39.04 -1.35
N LYS A 376 3.94 -37.70 -1.26
CA LYS A 376 2.68 -37.05 -1.63
C LYS A 376 2.32 -37.26 -3.11
N TYR A 377 3.29 -37.15 -4.03
CA TYR A 377 3.04 -37.46 -5.45
C TYR A 377 2.69 -38.95 -5.66
N PHE A 378 3.37 -39.83 -4.96
CA PHE A 378 3.07 -41.25 -5.05
C PHE A 378 1.67 -41.56 -4.53
N THR A 379 1.27 -40.99 -3.39
CA THR A 379 -0.10 -41.15 -2.85
C THR A 379 -1.13 -40.57 -3.83
N GLN A 380 -0.88 -39.42 -4.46
CA GLN A 380 -1.78 -38.85 -5.47
C GLN A 380 -1.89 -39.75 -6.72
N TYR A 381 -0.78 -40.39 -7.10
CA TYR A 381 -0.80 -41.34 -8.19
C TYR A 381 -1.71 -42.55 -7.87
N ILE A 382 -1.58 -43.14 -6.68
CA ILE A 382 -2.41 -44.24 -6.25
C ILE A 382 -3.89 -43.84 -6.16
N LYS A 383 -4.20 -42.67 -5.64
CA LYS A 383 -5.57 -42.11 -5.61
C LYS A 383 -6.17 -41.91 -7.00
N LYS A 384 -5.38 -41.39 -7.94
CA LYS A 384 -5.84 -41.16 -9.33
C LYS A 384 -6.09 -42.47 -10.08
N GLU A 385 -5.15 -43.41 -10.01
CA GLU A 385 -5.18 -44.65 -10.79
C GLU A 385 -6.03 -45.75 -10.12
N GLN A 386 -6.25 -45.63 -8.81
CA GLN A 386 -6.86 -46.65 -7.95
C GLN A 386 -6.09 -47.99 -7.98
N ALA A 387 -6.08 -48.70 -6.88
CA ALA A 387 -5.45 -50.01 -6.81
C ALA A 387 -6.50 -51.13 -6.95
N PHE A 388 -6.21 -52.11 -7.76
CA PHE A 388 -7.12 -53.23 -8.05
C PHE A 388 -6.66 -54.52 -7.36
N THR A 389 -7.58 -55.37 -6.99
CA THR A 389 -7.29 -56.68 -6.38
C THR A 389 -6.91 -57.73 -7.42
N ASP A 390 -7.37 -57.60 -8.67
CA ASP A 390 -6.95 -58.46 -9.75
C ASP A 390 -5.61 -58.01 -10.38
N LYS A 391 -4.63 -58.90 -10.35
CA LYS A 391 -3.30 -58.69 -10.87
C LYS A 391 -3.25 -58.49 -12.39
N VAL A 392 -4.27 -58.88 -13.12
CA VAL A 392 -4.40 -58.70 -14.56
C VAL A 392 -4.38 -57.16 -14.90
N ASN A 393 -4.97 -56.35 -14.07
CA ASN A 393 -5.00 -54.90 -14.22
C ASN A 393 -3.59 -54.26 -14.29
N LEU A 394 -2.62 -54.84 -13.59
CA LEU A 394 -1.22 -54.40 -13.63
C LEU A 394 -0.59 -54.62 -15.00
N LEU A 395 -0.92 -55.68 -15.69
CA LEU A 395 -0.37 -56.04 -17.00
C LEU A 395 -1.08 -55.34 -18.15
N GLU A 396 -2.41 -55.36 -18.14
CA GLU A 396 -3.24 -54.92 -19.28
C GLU A 396 -3.47 -53.42 -19.29
N TYR A 397 -3.69 -52.83 -18.09
CA TYR A 397 -4.05 -51.44 -17.96
C TYR A 397 -2.99 -50.60 -17.25
N ARG A 398 -1.85 -51.20 -16.87
CA ARG A 398 -0.74 -50.54 -16.12
C ARG A 398 -1.19 -49.92 -14.80
N ARG A 399 -2.32 -50.36 -14.23
CA ARG A 399 -2.88 -49.86 -12.97
C ARG A 399 -2.24 -50.52 -11.76
N PRO A 400 -2.18 -49.87 -10.59
CA PRO A 400 -1.69 -50.50 -9.37
C PRO A 400 -2.51 -51.71 -8.98
N HIS A 401 -1.84 -52.75 -8.43
CA HIS A 401 -2.42 -53.94 -7.89
C HIS A 401 -2.15 -54.02 -6.39
N PHE A 402 -3.18 -54.29 -5.57
CA PHE A 402 -3.04 -54.48 -4.14
C PHE A 402 -3.35 -55.91 -3.72
N ASP A 403 -2.33 -56.62 -3.21
CA ASP A 403 -2.47 -57.96 -2.67
C ASP A 403 -2.97 -57.88 -1.22
N LEU A 404 -4.25 -58.14 -0.97
CA LEU A 404 -4.88 -58.09 0.35
C LEU A 404 -4.25 -59.05 1.35
N THR A 405 -3.77 -60.20 0.90
CA THR A 405 -3.19 -61.25 1.76
C THR A 405 -1.80 -60.83 2.25
N LYS A 406 -1.00 -60.27 1.35
CA LYS A 406 0.39 -59.84 1.63
C LYS A 406 0.50 -58.39 2.06
N LYS A 407 -0.59 -57.65 2.05
CA LYS A 407 -0.60 -56.19 2.28
C LYS A 407 0.47 -55.51 1.46
N SER A 408 0.56 -55.81 0.16
CA SER A 408 1.59 -55.27 -0.71
C SER A 408 1.00 -54.63 -1.95
N LEU A 409 1.54 -53.46 -2.28
CA LEU A 409 1.18 -52.68 -3.47
C LEU A 409 2.18 -53.00 -4.58
N GLU A 410 1.72 -53.39 -5.75
CA GLU A 410 2.52 -53.49 -6.96
C GLU A 410 2.06 -52.46 -7.99
N PHE A 411 3.00 -51.82 -8.66
CA PHE A 411 2.70 -50.80 -9.66
C PHE A 411 3.72 -50.81 -10.82
N ASN A 412 3.30 -50.21 -11.95
CA ASN A 412 4.13 -50.09 -13.12
C ASN A 412 4.92 -48.78 -13.04
N LEU A 413 6.27 -48.82 -13.22
CA LEU A 413 7.12 -47.65 -13.16
C LEU A 413 6.81 -46.63 -14.24
N ASP A 414 6.52 -47.10 -15.47
CA ASP A 414 6.24 -46.20 -16.59
C ASP A 414 4.94 -45.43 -16.35
N SER A 415 3.91 -46.07 -15.76
CA SER A 415 2.66 -45.41 -15.41
C SER A 415 2.88 -44.30 -14.35
N PHE A 416 3.74 -44.55 -13.36
CA PHE A 416 4.06 -43.55 -12.38
C PHE A 416 4.91 -42.42 -12.97
N GLU A 417 5.83 -42.72 -13.86
CA GLU A 417 6.65 -41.73 -14.59
C GLU A 417 5.76 -40.83 -15.47
N ASP A 418 4.77 -41.44 -16.19
CA ASP A 418 3.78 -40.68 -16.98
C ASP A 418 2.95 -39.76 -16.08
N PHE A 419 2.53 -40.22 -14.92
CA PHE A 419 1.82 -39.39 -13.92
C PHE A 419 2.68 -38.18 -13.48
N LEU A 420 3.97 -38.38 -13.21
CA LEU A 420 4.88 -37.29 -12.85
C LEU A 420 5.09 -36.30 -13.98
N VAL A 421 5.13 -36.76 -15.22
CA VAL A 421 5.19 -35.89 -16.40
C VAL A 421 3.94 -35.04 -16.53
N ASP A 422 2.75 -35.63 -16.33
CA ASP A 422 1.47 -34.90 -16.30
C ASP A 422 1.46 -33.81 -15.22
N LYS A 423 2.08 -34.09 -14.08
CA LYS A 423 2.27 -33.11 -12.99
C LYS A 423 3.42 -32.15 -13.21
N LYS A 424 4.08 -32.18 -14.37
CA LYS A 424 5.24 -31.36 -14.76
C LYS A 424 6.45 -31.53 -13.83
N VAL A 425 6.56 -32.66 -13.16
CA VAL A 425 7.70 -33.02 -12.32
C VAL A 425 8.79 -33.62 -13.21
N LYS A 426 9.89 -32.90 -13.37
CA LYS A 426 11.05 -33.38 -14.13
C LYS A 426 11.99 -34.16 -13.20
N ILE A 427 12.00 -35.48 -13.30
CA ILE A 427 12.90 -36.39 -12.59
C ILE A 427 13.53 -37.32 -13.57
N LYS A 428 14.84 -37.57 -13.46
CA LYS A 428 15.51 -38.59 -14.27
C LYS A 428 15.10 -39.98 -13.77
N ARG A 429 14.90 -40.93 -14.68
CA ARG A 429 14.49 -42.32 -14.34
C ARG A 429 15.40 -42.97 -13.29
N VAL A 430 16.69 -42.69 -13.32
CA VAL A 430 17.65 -43.22 -12.32
C VAL A 430 17.34 -42.68 -10.93
N ASP A 431 17.10 -41.36 -10.81
CA ASP A 431 16.79 -40.68 -9.56
C ASP A 431 15.42 -41.11 -9.04
N LEU A 432 14.45 -41.32 -9.94
CA LEU A 432 13.12 -41.89 -9.62
C LEU A 432 13.24 -43.26 -8.98
N VAL A 433 14.03 -44.14 -9.58
CA VAL A 433 14.28 -45.49 -9.02
C VAL A 433 14.95 -45.41 -7.66
N MET A 434 15.97 -44.57 -7.50
CA MET A 434 16.62 -44.40 -6.20
C MET A 434 15.66 -43.86 -5.13
N LYS A 435 14.80 -42.91 -5.45
CA LYS A 435 13.79 -42.39 -4.52
C LYS A 435 12.74 -43.46 -4.16
N LEU A 436 12.26 -44.23 -5.10
CA LEU A 436 11.34 -45.37 -4.82
C LEU A 436 11.95 -46.39 -3.85
N GLN A 437 13.21 -46.75 -4.07
CA GLN A 437 13.91 -47.71 -3.21
C GLN A 437 14.19 -47.16 -1.82
N LYS A 438 14.70 -45.92 -1.75
CA LYS A 438 15.12 -45.30 -0.50
C LYS A 438 13.95 -44.87 0.37
N ILE A 439 12.90 -44.27 -0.23
CA ILE A 439 11.83 -43.60 0.50
C ILE A 439 10.67 -44.58 0.75
N LEU A 440 10.28 -45.36 -0.28
CA LEU A 440 9.12 -46.26 -0.22
C LEU A 440 9.52 -47.71 0.00
N ASN A 441 10.80 -48.02 0.14
CA ASN A 441 11.31 -49.39 0.22
C ASN A 441 10.76 -50.29 -0.93
N ALA A 442 10.61 -49.70 -2.11
CA ALA A 442 10.09 -50.40 -3.25
C ALA A 442 11.11 -51.34 -3.87
N GLU A 443 10.74 -52.57 -4.12
CA GLU A 443 11.59 -53.58 -4.72
C GLU A 443 11.15 -53.87 -6.15
N LYS A 444 12.10 -54.06 -7.07
CA LYS A 444 11.79 -54.49 -8.43
C LYS A 444 11.35 -55.95 -8.41
N ASN A 445 10.13 -56.21 -8.87
CA ASN A 445 9.56 -57.53 -8.95
C ASN A 445 9.43 -58.01 -10.41
N ARG A 446 9.80 -59.26 -10.65
CA ARG A 446 9.67 -59.90 -11.96
C ARG A 446 8.80 -61.12 -11.80
N GLY A 447 7.75 -61.21 -12.56
CA GLY A 447 6.82 -62.32 -12.49
C GLY A 447 6.17 -62.62 -13.83
N LYS A 448 5.25 -63.61 -13.82
CA LYS A 448 4.38 -63.90 -14.95
C LYS A 448 2.94 -63.71 -14.53
N ILE A 449 2.16 -63.06 -15.37
CA ILE A 449 0.72 -62.89 -15.21
C ILE A 449 0.12 -63.48 -16.46
N ASN A 450 -0.75 -64.50 -16.33
CA ASN A 450 -1.36 -65.23 -17.47
C ASN A 450 -0.30 -65.68 -18.52
N GLY A 451 0.84 -66.21 -18.06
CA GLY A 451 1.93 -66.68 -18.91
C GLY A 451 2.82 -65.60 -19.52
N LYS A 452 2.44 -64.31 -19.45
CA LYS A 452 3.21 -63.16 -19.95
C LYS A 452 4.15 -62.61 -18.89
N SER A 453 5.39 -62.30 -19.26
CA SER A 453 6.36 -61.68 -18.32
C SER A 453 5.92 -60.27 -17.97
N CYS A 454 5.93 -59.98 -16.69
CA CYS A 454 5.62 -58.62 -16.16
C CYS A 454 6.76 -58.13 -15.24
N VAL A 455 7.11 -56.87 -15.36
CA VAL A 455 8.03 -56.17 -14.45
C VAL A 455 7.23 -55.12 -13.71
N SER A 456 7.19 -55.25 -12.40
CA SER A 456 6.53 -54.31 -11.51
C SER A 456 7.46 -53.82 -10.39
N TRP A 457 7.03 -52.84 -9.66
CA TRP A 457 7.63 -52.40 -8.42
C TRP A 457 6.70 -52.76 -7.28
N ARG A 458 7.22 -53.33 -6.20
CA ARG A 458 6.44 -53.79 -5.05
C ARG A 458 6.86 -53.07 -3.79
N ILE A 459 5.88 -52.54 -3.05
CA ILE A 459 6.00 -52.03 -1.71
C ILE A 459 5.33 -52.99 -0.76
N LYS A 460 6.07 -53.52 0.23
CA LYS A 460 5.54 -54.44 1.26
C LYS A 460 4.94 -53.64 2.40
N ASN A 461 3.93 -54.18 3.06
CA ASN A 461 3.23 -53.57 4.21
C ASN A 461 2.71 -52.15 3.90
N TYR A 462 2.22 -51.95 2.67
CA TYR A 462 1.63 -50.67 2.28
C TYR A 462 0.22 -50.53 2.89
N GLN A 463 -0.02 -49.36 3.50
CA GLN A 463 -1.35 -49.01 4.01
C GLN A 463 -2.10 -48.26 2.91
N LEU A 464 -3.16 -48.85 2.42
CA LEU A 464 -4.01 -48.25 1.38
C LEU A 464 -5.34 -47.84 2.01
N ASP A 465 -5.77 -46.62 1.71
CA ASP A 465 -7.09 -46.13 2.11
C ASP A 465 -8.18 -46.93 1.38
N LYS A 466 -9.26 -47.27 2.06
CA LYS A 466 -10.34 -48.08 1.50
C LYS A 466 -10.96 -47.49 0.23
N GLU A 467 -10.96 -46.13 0.14
CA GLU A 467 -11.48 -45.39 -1.00
C GLU A 467 -10.61 -45.53 -2.26
N ASP A 468 -9.36 -45.89 -2.09
CA ASP A 468 -8.38 -46.02 -3.18
C ASP A 468 -8.27 -47.48 -3.70
N LEU A 469 -9.05 -48.39 -3.16
CA LEU A 469 -9.08 -49.80 -3.53
C LEU A 469 -10.33 -50.17 -4.32
N VAL A 470 -10.14 -50.77 -5.49
CA VAL A 470 -11.20 -51.38 -6.29
C VAL A 470 -11.14 -52.91 -6.16
N ILE A 471 -12.17 -53.50 -5.60
CA ILE A 471 -12.30 -54.94 -5.50
C ILE A 471 -12.94 -55.45 -6.79
N ASP A 472 -12.19 -56.20 -7.59
CA ASP A 472 -12.70 -56.86 -8.80
C ASP A 472 -13.51 -58.08 -8.46
N GLY A 473 -14.84 -58.05 -8.73
CA GLY A 473 -15.77 -59.12 -8.50
C GLY A 473 -16.91 -58.72 -7.57
N GLU A 474 -18.14 -59.11 -7.92
CA GLU A 474 -19.44 -58.74 -7.37
C GLU A 474 -19.48 -58.22 -5.93
N ALA A 475 -20.26 -57.19 -5.72
CA ALA A 475 -20.52 -56.56 -4.43
C ALA A 475 -20.98 -57.58 -3.39
N THR A 476 -20.05 -58.13 -2.61
CA THR A 476 -20.38 -58.78 -1.34
C THR A 476 -19.93 -57.82 -0.23
N GLU A 477 -20.90 -57.38 0.55
CA GLU A 477 -20.69 -56.66 1.79
C GLU A 477 -19.71 -57.45 2.67
N VAL A 478 -18.48 -56.97 2.78
CA VAL A 478 -17.52 -57.43 3.76
C VAL A 478 -17.69 -56.59 5.02
N GLU A 479 -18.34 -57.15 6.04
CA GLU A 479 -18.36 -56.60 7.39
C GLU A 479 -16.92 -56.37 7.86
N VAL A 480 -16.53 -55.10 7.96
CA VAL A 480 -15.25 -54.70 8.55
C VAL A 480 -15.44 -54.59 10.05
N LYS A 481 -14.96 -55.59 10.79
CA LYS A 481 -14.83 -55.49 12.26
C LYS A 481 -13.86 -54.33 12.58
N GLU A 482 -14.41 -53.33 13.25
CA GLU A 482 -13.60 -52.28 13.91
C GLU A 482 -12.65 -52.96 14.90
N ILE A 483 -11.36 -52.78 14.72
CA ILE A 483 -10.37 -53.05 15.73
C ILE A 483 -10.31 -51.78 16.61
N THR A 484 -11.04 -51.86 17.73
CA THR A 484 -10.91 -50.92 18.84
C THR A 484 -9.53 -51.15 19.46
N ASP A 485 -8.67 -50.14 19.41
CA ASP A 485 -7.44 -50.08 20.20
C ASP A 485 -7.81 -50.12 21.69
N GLY A 486 -7.48 -51.20 22.32
CA GLY A 486 -7.54 -51.36 23.77
C GLY A 486 -6.13 -51.27 24.36
N SER A 487 -6.02 -50.34 25.30
CA SER A 487 -5.00 -50.12 26.30
C SER A 487 -3.74 -49.39 25.86
#